data_5dde6bafac5773935c86b586d01bf47c
#
_entry.id   5dde6bafac5773935c86b586d01bf47c
#
_cell.length_a   1.000
_cell.length_b   1.000
_cell.length_c   1.000
_cell.angle_alpha   90.00
_cell.angle_beta   90.00
_cell.angle_gamma   90.00
#
_symmetry.space_group_name_H-M   'P 1'
#
loop_
_entity.id
_entity.type
_entity.pdbx_description
1 polymer ?
#
loop_
_entity_poly.entity_id
_entity_poly.type
_entity_poly.pdbx_seq_one_letter_code
_entity_poly.pdbx_strand_id
1 'polypeptide(L)'
;TTLAQAEFHNNGLYNIGGKGDYPLDNRGLWEFTQKPSDMGRFRAPTLRNIELTAPYMHDGSIATLEEVIDHYARGGRLISEGPLAGDGARNPYKSELIVSFSLTAREKQDVIAFLQSLTDWEFLCDPRFADPFGNFPQHSGCK
;
A
#
# COMPACT_ATOMS: atom_id res chain seq x y z
N THR A 1 3.17 26.15 -4.74
CA THR A 1 3.33 24.66 -4.74
C THR A 1 2.04 24.09 -5.27
N THR A 2 2.03 23.74 -6.54
CA THR A 2 0.89 23.21 -7.26
C THR A 2 0.59 21.79 -6.77
N LEU A 3 -0.67 21.47 -6.54
CA LEU A 3 -1.26 20.12 -6.33
C LEU A 3 -0.91 19.10 -7.45
N ALA A 4 -0.02 19.44 -8.36
CA ALA A 4 0.31 18.70 -9.56
C ALA A 4 1.48 17.71 -9.42
N GLN A 5 2.16 17.65 -8.29
CA GLN A 5 3.17 16.63 -8.03
C GLN A 5 2.59 15.59 -7.07
N ALA A 6 1.70 14.75 -7.61
CA ALA A 6 1.45 13.47 -6.99
C ALA A 6 2.80 12.73 -6.94
N GLU A 7 3.40 12.70 -5.75
CA GLU A 7 4.68 12.07 -5.58
C GLU A 7 4.53 10.56 -5.73
N PHE A 8 5.39 9.98 -6.55
CA PHE A 8 5.48 8.55 -6.73
C PHE A 8 6.59 8.02 -5.82
N HIS A 9 6.27 6.99 -5.05
CA HIS A 9 7.17 6.42 -4.06
C HIS A 9 7.38 4.93 -4.31
N ASN A 10 8.61 4.47 -4.11
CA ASN A 10 8.92 3.07 -3.97
C ASN A 10 8.92 2.74 -2.47
N ASN A 11 7.97 1.93 -2.03
CA ASN A 11 7.79 1.58 -0.62
C ASN A 11 8.59 0.33 -0.19
N GLY A 12 9.48 -0.19 -1.04
CA GLY A 12 10.29 -1.35 -0.71
C GLY A 12 9.51 -2.66 -0.68
N LEU A 13 8.45 -2.79 -1.50
CA LEU A 13 7.68 -4.04 -1.56
C LEU A 13 8.48 -5.18 -2.18
N TYR A 14 9.34 -4.88 -3.15
CA TYR A 14 10.23 -5.83 -3.82
C TYR A 14 11.66 -5.30 -3.89
N ASN A 15 12.60 -6.22 -4.06
CA ASN A 15 14.00 -5.99 -4.36
C ASN A 15 14.60 -7.29 -4.94
N ILE A 16 14.07 -7.71 -6.08
CA ILE A 16 14.39 -9.01 -6.67
C ILE A 16 15.89 -9.10 -6.95
N GLY A 17 16.51 -10.14 -6.43
CA GLY A 17 17.95 -10.38 -6.57
C GLY A 17 18.85 -9.28 -5.96
N GLY A 18 18.30 -8.38 -5.12
CA GLY A 18 19.06 -7.30 -4.50
C GLY A 18 19.41 -6.13 -5.42
N LYS A 19 18.81 -6.06 -6.62
CA LYS A 19 19.13 -5.06 -7.66
C LYS A 19 18.11 -3.93 -7.78
N GLY A 20 17.08 -3.94 -6.97
CA GLY A 20 15.99 -2.97 -7.03
C GLY A 20 14.85 -3.38 -7.96
N ASP A 21 14.93 -4.56 -8.57
CA ASP A 21 13.95 -5.00 -9.55
C ASP A 21 12.59 -5.35 -8.93
N TYR A 22 11.55 -5.17 -9.72
CA TYR A 22 10.15 -5.51 -9.47
C TYR A 22 9.68 -6.56 -10.47
N PRO A 23 8.55 -7.25 -10.23
CA PRO A 23 7.95 -8.19 -11.18
C PRO A 23 7.74 -7.53 -12.55
N LEU A 24 7.91 -8.30 -13.64
CA LEU A 24 7.93 -7.78 -15.01
C LEU A 24 6.69 -6.97 -15.40
N ASP A 25 5.53 -7.40 -14.91
CA ASP A 25 4.24 -6.77 -15.24
C ASP A 25 3.84 -5.71 -14.19
N ASN A 26 4.76 -5.27 -13.31
CA ASN A 26 4.42 -4.43 -12.17
C ASN A 26 5.57 -3.54 -11.70
N ARG A 27 6.20 -2.84 -12.65
CA ARG A 27 7.37 -1.99 -12.41
C ARG A 27 7.03 -0.54 -12.08
N GLY A 28 5.75 -0.18 -12.12
CA GLY A 28 5.27 1.15 -11.78
C GLY A 28 5.70 2.22 -12.79
N LEU A 29 6.11 3.38 -12.31
CA LEU A 29 6.47 4.53 -13.14
C LEU A 29 7.59 4.23 -14.16
N TRP A 30 8.46 3.26 -13.86
CA TRP A 30 9.52 2.82 -14.74
C TRP A 30 8.99 2.39 -16.13
N GLU A 31 7.81 1.80 -16.21
CA GLU A 31 7.24 1.32 -17.48
C GLU A 31 7.06 2.46 -18.51
N PHE A 32 6.86 3.66 -18.03
CA PHE A 32 6.69 4.86 -18.84
C PHE A 32 7.99 5.63 -19.07
N THR A 33 8.82 5.72 -18.02
CA THR A 33 10.01 6.59 -18.04
C THR A 33 11.29 5.88 -18.47
N GLN A 34 11.36 4.56 -18.28
CA GLN A 34 12.55 3.71 -18.46
C GLN A 34 13.75 4.16 -17.60
N LYS A 35 13.52 5.00 -16.58
CA LYS A 35 14.56 5.45 -15.68
C LYS A 35 14.71 4.47 -14.52
N PRO A 36 15.91 3.93 -14.23
CA PRO A 36 16.12 3.00 -13.12
C PRO A 36 15.62 3.51 -11.77
N SER A 37 15.78 4.82 -11.50
CA SER A 37 15.30 5.46 -10.27
C SER A 37 13.77 5.43 -10.09
N ASP A 38 13.01 5.18 -11.15
CA ASP A 38 11.56 5.14 -11.13
C ASP A 38 11.00 3.72 -10.96
N MET A 39 11.90 2.71 -10.84
CA MET A 39 11.53 1.32 -10.61
C MET A 39 10.74 1.16 -9.30
N GLY A 40 9.57 0.54 -9.41
CA GLY A 40 8.70 0.27 -8.26
C GLY A 40 8.08 1.50 -7.63
N ARG A 41 8.07 2.63 -8.33
CA ARG A 41 7.39 3.84 -7.86
C ARG A 41 5.92 3.83 -8.26
N PHE A 42 5.06 3.97 -7.26
CA PHE A 42 3.60 4.08 -7.40
C PHE A 42 3.10 5.34 -6.71
N ARG A 43 1.95 5.83 -7.16
CA ARG A 43 1.30 6.96 -6.51
C ARG A 43 0.73 6.53 -5.17
N ALA A 44 0.97 7.32 -4.12
CA ALA A 44 0.33 7.11 -2.83
C ALA A 44 -1.19 7.36 -2.94
N PRO A 45 -2.04 6.37 -2.60
CA PRO A 45 -3.49 6.54 -2.62
C PRO A 45 -3.96 7.31 -1.38
N THR A 46 -5.25 7.73 -1.40
CA THR A 46 -5.90 8.23 -0.18
C THR A 46 -6.02 7.12 0.86
N LEU A 47 -6.00 7.49 2.14
CA LEU A 47 -6.29 6.56 3.25
C LEU A 47 -7.78 6.51 3.62
N ARG A 48 -8.65 7.29 2.94
CA ARG A 48 -10.09 7.23 3.17
C ARG A 48 -10.60 5.84 2.83
N ASN A 49 -11.41 5.27 3.73
CA ASN A 49 -12.01 3.94 3.61
C ASN A 49 -10.98 2.79 3.51
N ILE A 50 -9.75 3.00 3.96
CA ILE A 50 -8.67 2.02 3.80
C ILE A 50 -8.99 0.69 4.48
N GLU A 51 -9.73 0.69 5.59
CA GLU A 51 -10.18 -0.54 6.27
C GLU A 51 -10.93 -1.50 5.34
N LEU A 52 -11.65 -0.95 4.38
CA LEU A 52 -12.55 -1.71 3.49
C LEU A 52 -11.92 -2.08 2.14
N THR A 53 -10.68 -1.65 1.89
CA THR A 53 -10.03 -1.80 0.59
C THR A 53 -8.96 -2.87 0.55
N ALA A 54 -9.00 -3.83 1.48
CA ALA A 54 -8.16 -5.02 1.41
C ALA A 54 -8.42 -5.84 0.11
N PRO A 55 -7.41 -6.51 -0.46
CA PRO A 55 -6.02 -6.57 -0.03
C PRO A 55 -5.21 -5.32 -0.41
N TYR A 56 -4.10 -5.10 0.30
CA TYR A 56 -3.29 -3.89 0.25
C TYR A 56 -2.07 -4.03 -0.67
N MET A 57 -1.37 -2.90 -0.89
CA MET A 57 -0.32 -2.63 -1.86
C MET A 57 -0.87 -2.56 -3.29
N HIS A 58 -0.01 -2.14 -4.24
CA HIS A 58 -0.43 -1.98 -5.63
C HIS A 58 -0.76 -3.31 -6.33
N ASP A 59 -0.31 -4.42 -5.77
CA ASP A 59 -0.49 -5.78 -6.29
C ASP A 59 -1.41 -6.66 -5.41
N GLY A 60 -1.96 -6.10 -4.35
CA GLY A 60 -2.82 -6.86 -3.43
C GLY A 60 -2.10 -7.94 -2.61
N SER A 61 -0.77 -7.85 -2.47
CA SER A 61 0.03 -8.92 -1.86
C SER A 61 0.06 -8.91 -0.33
N ILE A 62 -0.58 -7.94 0.32
CA ILE A 62 -0.70 -7.86 1.79
C ILE A 62 -2.17 -7.87 2.17
N ALA A 63 -2.57 -8.81 3.02
CA ALA A 63 -3.98 -9.08 3.29
C ALA A 63 -4.59 -8.16 4.37
N THR A 64 -3.81 -7.75 5.37
CA THR A 64 -4.33 -7.05 6.56
C THR A 64 -3.60 -5.72 6.83
N LEU A 65 -4.27 -4.82 7.56
CA LEU A 65 -3.64 -3.56 8.02
C LEU A 65 -2.48 -3.82 8.98
N GLU A 66 -2.57 -4.85 9.80
CA GLU A 66 -1.49 -5.28 10.69
C GLU A 66 -0.20 -5.58 9.90
N GLU A 67 -0.33 -6.35 8.82
CA GLU A 67 0.80 -6.70 7.95
C GLU A 67 1.32 -5.48 7.19
N VAL A 68 0.45 -4.53 6.80
CA VAL A 68 0.87 -3.25 6.20
C VAL A 68 1.74 -2.47 7.17
N ILE A 69 1.34 -2.37 8.44
CA ILE A 69 2.12 -1.66 9.46
C ILE A 69 3.46 -2.37 9.69
N ASP A 70 3.48 -3.72 9.74
CA ASP A 70 4.72 -4.49 9.88
C ASP A 70 5.67 -4.27 8.69
N HIS A 71 5.13 -4.20 7.48
CA HIS A 71 5.90 -3.87 6.28
C HIS A 71 6.60 -2.51 6.43
N TYR A 72 5.87 -1.47 6.83
CA TYR A 72 6.44 -0.13 7.02
C TYR A 72 7.37 -0.07 8.24
N ALA A 73 7.04 -0.73 9.34
CA ALA A 73 7.89 -0.79 10.53
C ALA A 73 9.24 -1.42 10.22
N ARG A 74 9.26 -2.45 9.38
CA ARG A 74 10.50 -3.06 8.89
C ARG A 74 11.25 -2.17 7.89
N GLY A 75 10.57 -1.22 7.25
CA GLY A 75 11.12 -0.38 6.19
C GLY A 75 11.16 -1.05 4.82
N GLY A 76 10.33 -2.07 4.58
CA GLY A 76 10.21 -2.83 3.33
C GLY A 76 10.01 -4.33 3.57
N ARG A 77 9.57 -5.05 2.53
CA ARG A 77 9.22 -6.48 2.60
C ARG A 77 10.45 -7.37 2.45
N LEU A 78 10.53 -8.42 3.27
CA LEU A 78 11.48 -9.52 3.07
C LEU A 78 10.73 -10.69 2.40
N ILE A 79 11.21 -11.10 1.25
CA ILE A 79 10.81 -12.34 0.58
C ILE A 79 12.04 -13.26 0.59
N SER A 80 11.98 -14.30 1.43
CA SER A 80 13.14 -15.17 1.69
C SER A 80 13.44 -16.16 0.58
N GLU A 81 12.42 -16.57 -0.19
CA GLU A 81 12.53 -17.65 -1.16
C GLU A 81 11.71 -17.39 -2.43
N GLY A 82 12.04 -18.16 -3.49
CA GLY A 82 11.31 -18.12 -4.75
C GLY A 82 11.81 -17.06 -5.74
N PRO A 83 11.15 -16.95 -6.90
CA PRO A 83 11.61 -16.08 -8.01
C PRO A 83 11.55 -14.59 -7.68
N LEU A 84 10.84 -14.20 -6.64
CA LEU A 84 10.71 -12.81 -6.19
C LEU A 84 11.58 -12.52 -4.95
N ALA A 85 12.46 -13.46 -4.56
CA ALA A 85 13.29 -13.34 -3.36
C ALA A 85 14.14 -12.06 -3.36
N GLY A 86 14.14 -11.38 -2.21
CA GLY A 86 14.89 -10.16 -1.99
C GLY A 86 14.45 -9.41 -0.74
N ASP A 87 15.28 -8.47 -0.30
CA ASP A 87 15.00 -7.62 0.85
C ASP A 87 14.64 -6.20 0.41
N GLY A 88 13.36 -5.89 0.39
CA GLY A 88 12.83 -4.58 0.01
C GLY A 88 13.33 -3.43 0.88
N ALA A 89 13.68 -3.67 2.13
CA ALA A 89 14.28 -2.66 2.99
C ALA A 89 15.63 -2.14 2.46
N ARG A 90 16.30 -2.96 1.64
CA ARG A 90 17.58 -2.65 0.98
C ARG A 90 17.46 -2.27 -0.48
N ASN A 91 16.23 -2.03 -0.96
CA ASN A 91 16.04 -1.63 -2.36
C ASN A 91 16.73 -0.28 -2.62
N PRO A 92 17.65 -0.18 -3.63
CA PRO A 92 18.41 1.03 -3.89
C PRO A 92 17.56 2.22 -4.40
N TYR A 93 16.35 1.95 -4.86
CA TYR A 93 15.41 2.97 -5.36
C TYR A 93 14.28 3.26 -4.39
N LYS A 94 14.33 2.67 -3.18
CA LYS A 94 13.34 2.90 -2.13
C LYS A 94 13.28 4.37 -1.76
N SER A 95 12.08 4.89 -1.52
CA SER A 95 11.87 6.26 -1.06
C SER A 95 12.56 6.50 0.29
N GLU A 96 13.23 7.64 0.43
CA GLU A 96 13.85 8.07 1.68
C GLU A 96 12.85 8.24 2.83
N LEU A 97 11.57 8.41 2.52
CA LEU A 97 10.50 8.46 3.51
C LEU A 97 10.21 7.10 4.18
N ILE A 98 10.64 6.00 3.56
CA ILE A 98 10.40 4.65 4.06
C ILE A 98 11.60 4.23 4.91
N VAL A 99 11.57 4.63 6.17
CA VAL A 99 12.56 4.24 7.18
C VAL A 99 11.93 3.28 8.18
N SER A 100 12.74 2.34 8.69
CA SER A 100 12.27 1.42 9.73
C SER A 100 12.02 2.14 11.05
N PHE A 101 11.01 1.68 11.78
CA PHE A 101 10.66 2.17 13.11
C PHE A 101 10.15 1.01 13.99
N SER A 102 10.03 1.23 15.28
CA SER A 102 9.51 0.23 16.21
C SER A 102 8.20 0.74 16.83
N LEU A 103 7.23 -0.15 16.96
CA LEU A 103 5.99 0.07 17.68
C LEU A 103 5.82 -1.00 18.75
N THR A 104 5.30 -0.62 19.89
CA THR A 104 4.72 -1.56 20.85
C THR A 104 3.43 -2.15 20.27
N ALA A 105 2.99 -3.29 20.80
CA ALA A 105 1.71 -3.89 20.38
C ALA A 105 0.53 -2.92 20.53
N ARG A 106 0.54 -2.08 21.57
CA ARG A 106 -0.49 -1.08 21.80
C ARG A 106 -0.46 0.03 20.76
N GLU A 107 0.69 0.61 20.50
CA GLU A 107 0.84 1.65 19.47
C GLU A 107 0.42 1.15 18.09
N LYS A 108 0.74 -0.11 17.76
CA LYS A 108 0.28 -0.73 16.51
C LYS A 108 -1.26 -0.77 16.44
N GLN A 109 -1.93 -1.17 17.52
CA GLN A 109 -3.40 -1.18 17.58
C GLN A 109 -3.98 0.24 17.53
N ASP A 110 -3.35 1.23 18.16
CA ASP A 110 -3.77 2.62 18.09
C ASP A 110 -3.70 3.18 16.65
N VAL A 111 -2.65 2.82 15.89
CA VAL A 111 -2.53 3.17 14.45
C VAL A 111 -3.62 2.49 13.63
N ILE A 112 -3.91 1.22 13.88
CA ILE A 112 -4.99 0.49 13.20
C ILE A 112 -6.34 1.15 13.48
N ALA A 113 -6.64 1.45 14.74
CA ALA A 113 -7.88 2.13 15.13
C ALA A 113 -8.01 3.51 14.46
N PHE A 114 -6.91 4.25 14.34
CA PHE A 114 -6.89 5.50 13.58
C PHE A 114 -7.23 5.26 12.10
N LEU A 115 -6.61 4.30 11.43
CA LEU A 115 -6.90 3.98 10.03
C LEU A 115 -8.36 3.56 9.84
N GLN A 116 -8.92 2.79 10.75
CA GLN A 116 -10.33 2.40 10.76
C GLN A 116 -11.27 3.60 10.92
N SER A 117 -10.87 4.60 11.72
CA SER A 117 -11.66 5.82 11.91
C SER A 117 -11.78 6.70 10.64
N LEU A 118 -10.97 6.41 9.61
CA LEU A 118 -11.04 7.09 8.31
C LEU A 118 -12.14 6.53 7.39
N THR A 119 -12.95 5.59 7.89
CA THR A 119 -14.10 5.03 7.16
C THR A 119 -15.24 6.04 7.10
N ASP A 120 -15.62 6.41 5.89
CA ASP A 120 -16.68 7.39 5.58
C ASP A 120 -18.02 6.65 5.39
N TRP A 121 -18.71 6.38 6.50
CA TRP A 121 -19.99 5.68 6.48
C TRP A 121 -21.09 6.44 5.77
N GLU A 122 -21.06 7.77 5.77
CA GLU A 122 -22.03 8.58 5.04
C GLU A 122 -21.93 8.33 3.53
N PHE A 123 -20.70 8.32 2.99
CA PHE A 123 -20.46 8.00 1.59
C PHE A 123 -20.85 6.55 1.26
N LEU A 124 -20.44 5.59 2.10
CA LEU A 124 -20.66 4.16 1.85
C LEU A 124 -22.13 3.75 1.89
N CYS A 125 -22.92 4.45 2.69
CA CYS A 125 -24.35 4.15 2.86
C CYS A 125 -25.25 5.02 1.99
N ASP A 126 -24.68 5.93 1.21
CA ASP A 126 -25.46 6.81 0.32
C ASP A 126 -26.06 6.01 -0.85
N PRO A 127 -27.38 5.96 -1.00
CA PRO A 127 -28.03 5.21 -2.09
C PRO A 127 -27.56 5.62 -3.50
N ARG A 128 -27.04 6.83 -3.66
CA ARG A 128 -26.52 7.32 -4.96
C ARG A 128 -25.28 6.54 -5.43
N PHE A 129 -24.56 5.91 -4.50
CA PHE A 129 -23.34 5.13 -4.76
C PHE A 129 -23.54 3.63 -4.52
N ALA A 130 -24.79 3.21 -4.24
CA ALA A 130 -25.12 1.79 -4.08
C ALA A 130 -24.99 1.03 -5.41
N ASP A 131 -24.87 -0.29 -5.30
CA ASP A 131 -24.86 -1.17 -6.48
C ASP A 131 -26.16 -1.01 -7.28
N PRO A 132 -26.12 -0.50 -8.53
CA PRO A 132 -27.31 -0.29 -9.34
C PRO A 132 -27.99 -1.59 -9.77
N PHE A 133 -27.29 -2.73 -9.67
CA PHE A 133 -27.79 -4.04 -10.07
C PHE A 133 -28.35 -4.86 -8.91
N GLY A 134 -28.16 -4.41 -7.66
CA GLY A 134 -28.63 -5.11 -6.46
C GLY A 134 -27.95 -6.46 -6.20
N ASN A 135 -26.80 -6.72 -6.82
CA ASN A 135 -26.09 -7.99 -6.70
C ASN A 135 -25.29 -8.09 -5.40
N PHE A 136 -24.96 -6.95 -4.78
CA PHE A 136 -24.21 -6.90 -3.55
C PHE A 136 -25.08 -6.35 -2.41
N PRO A 137 -25.06 -7.01 -1.24
CA PRO A 137 -25.75 -6.49 -0.07
C PRO A 137 -25.13 -5.15 0.34
N GLN A 138 -25.96 -4.25 0.89
CA GLN A 138 -25.44 -3.05 1.54
C GLN A 138 -24.42 -3.43 2.60
N HIS A 139 -23.41 -2.59 2.77
CA HIS A 139 -22.37 -2.82 3.77
C HIS A 139 -23.01 -2.99 5.16
N SER A 140 -22.54 -3.96 5.92
CA SER A 140 -23.12 -4.28 7.25
C SER A 140 -23.08 -3.13 8.27
N GLY A 141 -22.25 -2.11 8.02
CA GLY A 141 -22.19 -0.86 8.80
C GLY A 141 -23.27 0.15 8.47
N CYS A 142 -24.03 -0.04 7.39
CA CYS A 142 -25.13 0.86 7.03
C CYS A 142 -26.36 0.55 7.88
N LYS A 143 -26.86 1.54 8.61
CA LYS A 143 -28.06 1.46 9.45
C LYS A 143 -29.22 2.19 8.80
#